data_2aa2ff987c5db8ca5538dcd7a61c8ad3
#
_entry.id   2aa2ff987c5db8ca5538dcd7a61c8ad3
#
_cell.length_a   1.000
_cell.length_b   1.000
_cell.length_c   1.000
_cell.angle_alpha   90.00
_cell.angle_beta   90.00
_cell.angle_gamma   90.00
#
_symmetry.space_group_name_H-M   'P 1'
#
loop_
_entity.id
_entity.type
_entity.pdbx_description
1 polymer ?
#
loop_
_entity_poly.entity_id
_entity_poly.type
_entity_poly.pdbx_seq_one_letter_code
_entity_poly.pdbx_strand_id
1 'polypeptide(L)'
;MYIIRSNTGEKEVYVNGTKLTKTSGGYTYEVPYGATAADIKVVADSEVSKVQIGDSEFKVSENTETVTLDSGKTTTVKFKIYSYPYDDNSFIAETITLVRQDQSLALSNVMVQSKSERDYTKLTPDKYGNYKTAIPSTDDSASIVIATRRSDSKLGLIRVTDTGDVVLGEDQGQLSVPDIANLGTVNKFYIVVSDGTKTSRYELVIVKYSNNTSVEKVIAERGTEDEYVAKDASCGGGSTILPEDPDGSKASPYQITTAEELQAMSDHLDAYYVLMNDIDLSGTAWTPVGTTSKPFTGNLNGNGKSISN
;
A
#
# COMPACT_ATOMS: atom_id res chain seq x y z
N MET A 1 24.51 7.34 -36.41
CA MET A 1 23.52 8.42 -36.50
C MET A 1 22.29 7.95 -35.70
N TYR A 2 22.09 8.49 -34.51
CA TYR A 2 20.92 8.14 -33.71
C TYR A 2 19.78 9.06 -34.16
N ILE A 3 18.72 8.47 -34.70
CA ILE A 3 17.48 9.22 -34.97
C ILE A 3 16.72 9.26 -33.67
N ILE A 4 16.78 10.39 -32.94
CA ILE A 4 15.96 10.63 -31.77
C ILE A 4 14.60 11.05 -32.30
N ARG A 5 13.56 10.23 -32.03
CA ARG A 5 12.18 10.63 -32.32
C ARG A 5 11.83 11.80 -31.40
N SER A 6 11.31 12.85 -31.97
CA SER A 6 10.67 13.91 -31.21
C SER A 6 9.48 13.32 -30.44
N ASN A 7 9.26 13.80 -29.23
CA ASN A 7 8.10 13.45 -28.43
C ASN A 7 6.82 13.68 -29.23
N THR A 8 6.08 12.62 -29.56
CA THR A 8 4.84 12.68 -30.34
C THR A 8 3.67 13.22 -29.52
N GLY A 9 3.89 13.45 -28.21
CA GLY A 9 2.87 13.90 -27.27
C GLY A 9 2.01 12.77 -26.73
N GLU A 10 2.22 11.52 -27.14
CA GLU A 10 1.61 10.36 -26.49
C GLU A 10 2.28 10.18 -25.12
N LYS A 11 1.46 10.04 -24.11
CA LYS A 11 1.89 9.84 -22.74
C LYS A 11 0.84 9.06 -21.98
N GLU A 12 1.26 8.41 -20.95
CA GLU A 12 0.37 7.75 -20.03
C GLU A 12 0.37 8.45 -18.69
N VAL A 13 -0.82 8.69 -18.16
CA VAL A 13 -1.02 9.32 -16.86
C VAL A 13 -1.83 8.38 -16.00
N TYR A 14 -1.33 8.12 -14.80
CA TYR A 14 -1.97 7.27 -13.81
C TYR A 14 -2.17 8.03 -12.51
N VAL A 15 -3.27 7.73 -11.82
CA VAL A 15 -3.49 8.14 -10.43
C VAL A 15 -3.88 6.90 -9.63
N ASN A 16 -3.18 6.64 -8.56
CA ASN A 16 -3.36 5.45 -7.72
C ASN A 16 -3.40 4.15 -8.57
N GLY A 17 -2.50 4.03 -9.54
CA GLY A 17 -2.43 2.89 -10.46
C GLY A 17 -3.51 2.84 -11.57
N THR A 18 -4.49 3.74 -11.55
CA THR A 18 -5.53 3.82 -12.58
C THR A 18 -5.07 4.69 -13.75
N LYS A 19 -5.00 4.14 -14.95
CA LYS A 19 -4.70 4.89 -16.19
C LYS A 19 -5.83 5.86 -16.50
N LEU A 20 -5.49 7.12 -16.76
CA LEU A 20 -6.45 8.16 -17.08
C LEU A 20 -6.55 8.42 -18.58
N THR A 21 -7.75 8.73 -19.02
CA THR A 21 -8.00 9.22 -20.39
C THR A 21 -8.07 10.74 -20.36
N LYS A 22 -7.36 11.39 -21.28
CA LYS A 22 -7.39 12.84 -21.42
C LYS A 22 -8.72 13.31 -22.01
N THR A 23 -9.30 14.32 -21.41
CA THR A 23 -10.47 15.06 -21.91
C THR A 23 -10.06 16.46 -22.40
N SER A 24 -11.01 17.25 -22.91
CA SER A 24 -10.76 18.66 -23.30
C SER A 24 -10.31 19.53 -22.13
N GLY A 25 -10.63 19.13 -20.88
CA GLY A 25 -10.21 19.82 -19.63
C GLY A 25 -8.95 19.29 -18.99
N GLY A 26 -8.21 18.36 -19.63
CA GLY A 26 -7.06 17.67 -19.05
C GLY A 26 -7.42 16.30 -18.50
N TYR A 27 -6.69 15.87 -17.48
CA TYR A 27 -6.94 14.61 -16.78
C TYR A 27 -7.73 14.86 -15.49
N THR A 28 -8.71 14.00 -15.21
CA THR A 28 -9.52 14.09 -14.00
C THR A 28 -9.59 12.74 -13.31
N TYR A 29 -9.44 12.72 -12.01
CA TYR A 29 -9.58 11.53 -11.17
C TYR A 29 -10.38 11.86 -9.91
N GLU A 30 -11.34 11.00 -9.57
CA GLU A 30 -12.10 11.14 -8.33
C GLU A 30 -11.40 10.37 -7.21
N VAL A 31 -11.00 11.10 -6.17
CA VAL A 31 -10.40 10.52 -4.96
C VAL A 31 -11.45 10.26 -3.89
N PRO A 32 -11.37 9.15 -3.13
CA PRO A 32 -12.28 8.87 -2.03
C PRO A 32 -12.33 10.01 -1.02
N TYR A 33 -13.50 10.22 -0.39
CA TYR A 33 -13.72 11.34 0.55
C TYR A 33 -12.66 11.40 1.66
N GLY A 34 -12.26 10.24 2.21
CA GLY A 34 -11.29 10.13 3.31
C GLY A 34 -9.82 10.15 2.87
N ALA A 35 -9.51 10.14 1.57
CA ALA A 35 -8.13 10.12 1.11
C ALA A 35 -7.36 11.39 1.50
N THR A 36 -6.13 11.26 1.94
CA THR A 36 -5.23 12.36 2.30
C THR A 36 -4.06 12.50 1.33
N ALA A 37 -3.87 11.53 0.44
CA ALA A 37 -2.85 11.53 -0.58
C ALA A 37 -3.32 10.82 -1.85
N ALA A 38 -2.61 11.07 -2.96
CA ALA A 38 -2.75 10.35 -4.22
C ALA A 38 -1.38 10.18 -4.87
N ASP A 39 -1.10 9.00 -5.41
CA ASP A 39 0.10 8.77 -6.21
C ASP A 39 -0.19 9.12 -7.66
N ILE A 40 0.65 9.95 -8.24
CA ILE A 40 0.58 10.36 -9.64
C ILE A 40 1.79 9.78 -10.35
N LYS A 41 1.56 9.00 -11.42
CA LYS A 41 2.61 8.52 -12.31
C LYS A 41 2.37 9.06 -13.71
N VAL A 42 3.41 9.64 -14.30
CA VAL A 42 3.41 10.11 -15.69
C VAL A 42 4.52 9.38 -16.43
N VAL A 43 4.18 8.73 -17.53
CA VAL A 43 5.10 8.04 -18.42
C VAL A 43 5.17 8.80 -19.74
N ALA A 44 6.35 9.19 -20.19
CA ALA A 44 6.56 9.82 -21.47
C ALA A 44 6.66 8.76 -22.58
N ASP A 45 6.33 9.12 -23.81
CA ASP A 45 6.43 8.27 -25.00
C ASP A 45 7.87 8.00 -25.46
N SER A 46 8.85 8.64 -24.85
CA SER A 46 10.27 8.53 -25.21
C SER A 46 11.15 8.28 -23.99
N GLU A 47 12.01 7.27 -24.07
CA GLU A 47 12.98 6.91 -23.04
C GLU A 47 14.01 8.01 -22.71
N VAL A 48 14.11 9.03 -23.56
CA VAL A 48 15.02 10.18 -23.35
C VAL A 48 14.28 11.43 -22.90
N SER A 49 12.96 11.43 -22.80
CA SER A 49 12.20 12.54 -22.27
C SER A 49 12.38 12.65 -20.76
N LYS A 50 12.29 13.87 -20.22
CA LYS A 50 12.28 14.12 -18.77
C LYS A 50 10.89 14.50 -18.32
N VAL A 51 10.44 13.92 -17.22
CA VAL A 51 9.13 14.17 -16.61
C VAL A 51 9.30 14.85 -15.27
N GLN A 52 8.56 15.93 -15.05
CA GLN A 52 8.43 16.63 -13.77
C GLN A 52 6.97 16.67 -13.36
N ILE A 53 6.67 16.33 -12.11
CA ILE A 53 5.33 16.43 -11.53
C ILE A 53 5.37 17.48 -10.41
N GLY A 54 4.56 18.54 -10.52
CA GLY A 54 4.62 19.68 -9.60
C GLY A 54 6.01 20.30 -9.59
N ASP A 55 6.58 20.44 -8.40
CA ASP A 55 7.92 20.96 -8.17
C ASP A 55 8.96 19.86 -7.89
N SER A 56 8.64 18.60 -8.20
CA SER A 56 9.56 17.47 -8.00
C SER A 56 10.79 17.56 -8.92
N GLU A 57 11.78 16.73 -8.64
CA GLU A 57 12.92 16.58 -9.52
C GLU A 57 12.51 15.91 -10.85
N PHE A 58 13.27 16.20 -11.90
CA PHE A 58 13.09 15.59 -13.20
C PHE A 58 13.57 14.13 -13.19
N LYS A 59 12.73 13.22 -13.67
CA LYS A 59 13.10 11.83 -13.91
C LYS A 59 13.00 11.49 -15.39
N VAL A 60 13.87 10.61 -15.86
CA VAL A 60 13.92 10.21 -17.29
C VAL A 60 12.86 9.15 -17.55
N SER A 61 12.18 9.27 -18.67
CA SER A 61 11.10 8.44 -19.18
C SER A 61 9.81 8.44 -18.35
N GLU A 62 9.87 8.37 -17.04
CA GLU A 62 8.70 8.40 -16.15
C GLU A 62 9.01 9.07 -14.82
N ASN A 63 7.98 9.56 -14.15
CA ASN A 63 8.05 10.07 -12.78
C ASN A 63 6.83 9.64 -12.00
N THR A 64 7.03 9.33 -10.70
CA THR A 64 5.96 9.03 -9.75
C THR A 64 6.14 9.88 -8.52
N GLU A 65 5.08 10.58 -8.12
CA GLU A 65 5.06 11.46 -6.93
C GLU A 65 3.79 11.26 -6.12
N THR A 66 3.94 11.22 -4.79
CA THR A 66 2.80 11.23 -3.87
C THR A 66 2.40 12.67 -3.56
N VAL A 67 1.18 13.03 -3.88
CA VAL A 67 0.63 14.37 -3.66
C VAL A 67 -0.29 14.37 -2.47
N THR A 68 -0.07 15.30 -1.53
CA THR A 68 -0.97 15.52 -0.39
C THR A 68 -2.27 16.18 -0.86
N LEU A 69 -3.39 15.72 -0.33
CA LEU A 69 -4.72 16.20 -0.66
C LEU A 69 -5.29 17.05 0.47
N ASP A 70 -5.68 18.28 0.19
CA ASP A 70 -6.39 19.13 1.14
C ASP A 70 -7.78 18.56 1.46
N SER A 71 -8.18 18.60 2.73
CA SER A 71 -9.50 18.16 3.14
C SER A 71 -10.60 18.99 2.47
N GLY A 72 -11.57 18.31 1.86
CA GLY A 72 -12.76 18.93 1.27
C GLY A 72 -12.52 19.76 -0.01
N LYS A 73 -11.30 19.75 -0.59
CA LYS A 73 -10.98 20.55 -1.77
C LYS A 73 -10.58 19.68 -2.97
N THR A 74 -10.74 20.24 -4.15
CA THR A 74 -10.14 19.75 -5.39
C THR A 74 -8.66 20.12 -5.41
N THR A 75 -7.78 19.18 -5.71
CA THR A 75 -6.34 19.40 -5.83
C THR A 75 -5.95 19.36 -7.30
N THR A 76 -5.20 20.35 -7.76
CA THR A 76 -4.72 20.45 -9.14
C THR A 76 -3.22 20.30 -9.18
N VAL A 77 -2.74 19.33 -9.96
CA VAL A 77 -1.32 19.04 -10.11
C VAL A 77 -0.91 19.27 -11.56
N LYS A 78 0.12 20.06 -11.75
CA LYS A 78 0.72 20.28 -13.08
C LYS A 78 1.86 19.31 -13.28
N PHE A 79 2.03 18.83 -14.50
CA PHE A 79 3.23 18.09 -14.89
C PHE A 79 3.78 18.63 -16.20
N LYS A 80 5.07 18.40 -16.40
CA LYS A 80 5.79 18.82 -17.61
C LYS A 80 6.58 17.64 -18.19
N ILE A 81 6.60 17.56 -19.51
CA ILE A 81 7.43 16.60 -20.24
C ILE A 81 8.34 17.38 -21.17
N TYR A 82 9.63 17.25 -20.96
CA TYR A 82 10.68 17.89 -21.74
C TYR A 82 11.23 16.90 -22.77
N SER A 83 11.27 17.31 -24.02
CA SER A 83 11.91 16.54 -25.09
C SER A 83 13.41 16.83 -25.15
N TYR A 84 14.21 15.82 -25.56
CA TYR A 84 15.61 16.06 -25.86
C TYR A 84 15.71 16.99 -27.10
N PRO A 85 16.61 18.00 -27.13
CA PRO A 85 17.74 18.28 -26.23
C PRO A 85 17.46 19.17 -24.99
N TYR A 86 16.31 19.08 -24.37
CA TYR A 86 15.96 19.76 -23.10
C TYR A 86 16.10 21.29 -23.15
N ASP A 87 15.42 21.91 -24.07
CA ASP A 87 15.25 23.36 -24.09
C ASP A 87 14.18 23.74 -23.03
N ASP A 88 14.52 24.70 -22.16
CA ASP A 88 13.62 25.22 -21.12
C ASP A 88 12.31 25.80 -21.67
N ASN A 89 12.25 26.09 -22.96
CA ASN A 89 11.07 26.57 -23.66
C ASN A 89 10.33 25.47 -24.45
N SER A 90 10.87 24.23 -24.51
CA SER A 90 10.30 23.12 -25.29
C SER A 90 9.80 22.00 -24.38
N PHE A 91 8.63 22.22 -23.78
CA PHE A 91 7.97 21.20 -22.96
C PHE A 91 6.45 21.15 -23.23
N ILE A 92 5.86 19.99 -22.97
CA ILE A 92 4.41 19.82 -22.87
C ILE A 92 4.05 20.02 -21.40
N ALA A 93 3.13 20.96 -21.12
CA ALA A 93 2.59 21.17 -19.78
C ALA A 93 1.11 20.78 -19.76
N GLU A 94 0.74 19.95 -18.79
CA GLU A 94 -0.64 19.53 -18.61
C GLU A 94 -1.02 19.46 -17.12
N THR A 95 -2.31 19.23 -16.89
CA THR A 95 -2.89 19.31 -15.56
C THR A 95 -3.70 18.04 -15.26
N ILE A 96 -3.54 17.57 -14.03
CA ILE A 96 -4.36 16.52 -13.43
C ILE A 96 -5.21 17.18 -12.34
N THR A 97 -6.52 17.01 -12.43
CA THR A 97 -7.47 17.50 -11.43
C THR A 97 -7.94 16.33 -10.58
N LEU A 98 -7.60 16.34 -9.31
CA LEU A 98 -8.02 15.36 -8.31
C LEU A 98 -9.28 15.91 -7.62
N VAL A 99 -10.43 15.38 -7.99
CA VAL A 99 -11.74 15.80 -7.46
C VAL A 99 -12.09 14.94 -6.27
N ARG A 100 -12.30 15.55 -5.11
CA ARG A 100 -12.73 14.81 -3.92
C ARG A 100 -14.20 14.41 -4.06
N GLN A 101 -14.48 13.15 -3.77
CA GLN A 101 -15.84 12.64 -3.75
C GLN A 101 -16.68 13.31 -2.67
N ASP A 102 -17.99 13.32 -2.86
CA ASP A 102 -18.94 13.89 -1.93
C ASP A 102 -18.97 13.10 -0.60
N GLN A 103 -19.15 13.82 0.50
CA GLN A 103 -19.28 13.21 1.83
C GLN A 103 -20.49 12.26 1.92
N SER A 104 -21.51 12.45 1.12
CA SER A 104 -22.68 11.56 1.06
C SER A 104 -22.32 10.14 0.62
N LEU A 105 -21.23 9.98 -0.14
CA LEU A 105 -20.72 8.69 -0.61
C LEU A 105 -19.65 8.10 0.32
N ALA A 106 -19.39 8.73 1.48
CA ALA A 106 -18.38 8.26 2.42
C ALA A 106 -18.88 7.05 3.23
N LEU A 107 -17.95 6.14 3.50
CA LEU A 107 -18.17 5.05 4.44
C LEU A 107 -18.05 5.56 5.88
N SER A 108 -18.92 5.07 6.76
CA SER A 108 -18.87 5.33 8.21
C SER A 108 -18.21 4.18 8.95
N ASN A 109 -18.29 2.97 8.38
CA ASN A 109 -17.77 1.76 9.00
C ASN A 109 -17.42 0.71 7.93
N VAL A 110 -16.29 0.04 8.12
CA VAL A 110 -15.91 -1.19 7.40
C VAL A 110 -15.35 -2.14 8.44
N MET A 111 -15.92 -3.31 8.55
CA MET A 111 -15.53 -4.33 9.53
C MET A 111 -15.36 -5.67 8.84
N VAL A 112 -14.37 -6.42 9.27
CA VAL A 112 -14.08 -7.78 8.80
C VAL A 112 -13.97 -8.70 10.01
N GLN A 113 -14.51 -9.90 9.90
CA GLN A 113 -14.36 -10.97 10.88
C GLN A 113 -13.91 -12.22 10.12
N SER A 114 -12.77 -12.77 10.46
CA SER A 114 -12.35 -14.08 9.94
C SER A 114 -13.09 -15.22 10.65
N LYS A 115 -13.11 -16.39 10.06
CA LYS A 115 -13.84 -17.55 10.58
C LYS A 115 -13.41 -17.95 11.99
N SER A 116 -12.14 -17.82 12.33
CA SER A 116 -11.60 -18.17 13.64
C SER A 116 -11.76 -17.06 14.70
N GLU A 117 -12.08 -15.83 14.30
CA GLU A 117 -12.26 -14.69 15.20
C GLU A 117 -13.69 -14.62 15.75
N ARG A 118 -13.82 -14.20 17.00
CA ARG A 118 -15.14 -14.01 17.64
C ARG A 118 -15.76 -12.65 17.32
N ASP A 119 -14.92 -11.64 17.15
CA ASP A 119 -15.33 -10.25 17.02
C ASP A 119 -14.97 -9.69 15.66
N TYR A 120 -15.74 -8.70 15.21
CA TYR A 120 -15.42 -7.94 14.02
C TYR A 120 -14.31 -6.94 14.28
N THR A 121 -13.29 -6.94 13.44
CA THR A 121 -12.25 -5.92 13.43
C THR A 121 -12.68 -4.75 12.58
N LYS A 122 -12.77 -3.56 13.21
CA LYS A 122 -13.05 -2.31 12.49
C LYS A 122 -11.79 -1.84 11.78
N LEU A 123 -11.92 -1.55 10.47
CA LEU A 123 -10.83 -1.07 9.64
C LEU A 123 -10.80 0.46 9.56
N THR A 124 -9.59 1.00 9.52
CA THR A 124 -9.34 2.41 9.17
C THR A 124 -8.87 2.49 7.73
N PRO A 125 -9.29 3.50 6.95
CA PRO A 125 -8.79 3.68 5.59
C PRO A 125 -7.32 4.09 5.61
N ASP A 126 -6.59 3.68 4.60
CA ASP A 126 -5.23 4.15 4.31
C ASP A 126 -5.24 5.60 3.79
N LYS A 127 -4.06 6.16 3.48
CA LYS A 127 -3.92 7.51 2.94
C LYS A 127 -4.65 7.74 1.60
N TYR A 128 -4.94 6.67 0.88
CA TYR A 128 -5.69 6.71 -0.39
C TYR A 128 -7.19 6.52 -0.20
N GLY A 129 -7.65 6.27 1.03
CA GLY A 129 -9.05 6.03 1.37
C GLY A 129 -9.51 4.60 1.17
N ASN A 130 -8.60 3.64 1.02
CA ASN A 130 -8.91 2.22 0.87
C ASN A 130 -8.66 1.45 2.15
N TYR A 131 -9.12 0.20 2.19
CA TYR A 131 -9.13 -0.63 3.38
C TYR A 131 -8.31 -1.89 3.16
N LYS A 132 -7.59 -2.30 4.19
CA LYS A 132 -6.76 -3.50 4.15
C LYS A 132 -6.80 -4.20 5.50
N THR A 133 -6.78 -5.53 5.47
CA THR A 133 -6.66 -6.36 6.67
C THR A 133 -6.01 -7.69 6.35
N ALA A 134 -5.52 -8.36 7.38
CA ALA A 134 -4.96 -9.71 7.28
C ALA A 134 -5.77 -10.67 8.16
N ILE A 135 -5.96 -11.90 7.68
CA ILE A 135 -6.62 -12.99 8.40
C ILE A 135 -5.72 -14.22 8.46
N PRO A 136 -5.90 -15.15 9.42
CA PRO A 136 -5.13 -16.39 9.51
C PRO A 136 -5.18 -17.18 8.20
N SER A 137 -4.06 -17.79 7.80
CA SER A 137 -4.01 -18.65 6.59
C SER A 137 -4.88 -19.90 6.69
N THR A 138 -5.21 -20.32 7.91
CA THR A 138 -6.12 -21.42 8.20
C THR A 138 -7.58 -21.09 7.91
N ASP A 139 -7.92 -19.81 7.84
CA ASP A 139 -9.28 -19.37 7.58
C ASP A 139 -9.55 -19.29 6.08
N ASP A 140 -10.59 -19.96 5.64
CA ASP A 140 -11.02 -20.02 4.25
C ASP A 140 -12.22 -19.12 3.96
N SER A 141 -12.74 -18.45 4.99
CA SER A 141 -13.85 -17.51 4.87
C SER A 141 -13.74 -16.35 5.82
N ALA A 142 -14.45 -15.26 5.49
CA ALA A 142 -14.60 -14.08 6.32
C ALA A 142 -15.99 -13.47 6.12
N SER A 143 -16.46 -12.75 7.13
CA SER A 143 -17.67 -11.93 7.07
C SER A 143 -17.30 -10.46 7.01
N ILE A 144 -18.02 -9.69 6.18
CA ILE A 144 -17.77 -8.26 5.97
C ILE A 144 -19.04 -7.47 6.30
N VAL A 145 -18.89 -6.43 7.10
CA VAL A 145 -19.96 -5.47 7.40
C VAL A 145 -19.52 -4.07 7.01
N ILE A 146 -20.35 -3.40 6.23
CA ILE A 146 -20.08 -2.07 5.68
C ILE A 146 -21.25 -1.17 6.00
N ALA A 147 -20.98 0.08 6.39
CA ALA A 147 -22.00 1.10 6.55
C ALA A 147 -21.57 2.41 5.92
N THR A 148 -22.55 3.12 5.36
CA THR A 148 -22.36 4.48 4.81
C THR A 148 -22.73 5.54 5.85
N ARG A 149 -22.34 6.78 5.57
CA ARG A 149 -22.76 7.92 6.40
C ARG A 149 -24.24 8.28 6.18
N ARG A 150 -24.74 8.02 4.99
CA ARG A 150 -26.16 8.23 4.65
C ARG A 150 -26.87 6.88 4.56
N SER A 151 -27.96 6.74 5.29
CA SER A 151 -28.74 5.49 5.37
C SER A 151 -29.50 5.17 4.07
N ASP A 152 -29.66 6.13 3.17
CA ASP A 152 -30.34 5.97 1.88
C ASP A 152 -29.39 5.70 0.70
N SER A 153 -28.08 5.70 0.94
CA SER A 153 -27.09 5.34 -0.10
C SER A 153 -27.14 3.84 -0.39
N LYS A 154 -27.06 3.50 -1.66
CA LYS A 154 -26.92 2.10 -2.10
C LYS A 154 -25.49 1.64 -1.88
N LEU A 155 -25.35 0.45 -1.34
CA LEU A 155 -24.10 -0.25 -1.10
C LEU A 155 -24.02 -1.51 -1.95
N GLY A 156 -22.85 -1.78 -2.52
CA GLY A 156 -22.53 -3.06 -3.14
C GLY A 156 -21.17 -3.55 -2.70
N LEU A 157 -21.02 -4.85 -2.52
CA LEU A 157 -19.74 -5.52 -2.33
C LEU A 157 -19.47 -6.43 -3.53
N ILE A 158 -18.37 -6.21 -4.20
CA ILE A 158 -17.96 -6.92 -5.42
C ILE A 158 -16.62 -7.58 -5.15
N ARG A 159 -16.51 -8.89 -5.39
CA ARG A 159 -15.24 -9.61 -5.37
C ARG A 159 -14.60 -9.59 -6.75
N VAL A 160 -13.34 -9.21 -6.80
CA VAL A 160 -12.53 -9.26 -8.03
C VAL A 160 -11.97 -10.66 -8.20
N THR A 161 -12.20 -11.29 -9.35
CA THR A 161 -11.64 -12.61 -9.68
C THR A 161 -11.02 -12.61 -11.06
N ASP A 162 -10.16 -13.58 -11.35
CA ASP A 162 -9.51 -13.72 -12.66
C ASP A 162 -10.51 -14.01 -13.80
N THR A 163 -11.70 -14.50 -13.46
CA THR A 163 -12.78 -14.82 -14.42
C THR A 163 -13.82 -13.71 -14.56
N GLY A 164 -13.68 -12.63 -13.80
CA GLY A 164 -14.59 -11.48 -13.79
C GLY A 164 -15.05 -11.12 -12.38
N ASP A 165 -15.65 -9.95 -12.25
CA ASP A 165 -16.16 -9.42 -11.00
C ASP A 165 -17.47 -10.12 -10.58
N VAL A 166 -17.57 -10.47 -9.29
CA VAL A 166 -18.74 -11.15 -8.71
C VAL A 166 -19.38 -10.26 -7.65
N VAL A 167 -20.66 -9.91 -7.82
CA VAL A 167 -21.42 -9.19 -6.79
C VAL A 167 -21.76 -10.16 -5.67
N LEU A 168 -21.32 -9.84 -4.44
CA LEU A 168 -21.55 -10.64 -3.25
C LEU A 168 -22.79 -10.21 -2.46
N GLY A 169 -23.18 -8.96 -2.58
CA GLY A 169 -24.37 -8.41 -1.93
C GLY A 169 -24.59 -6.95 -2.25
N GLU A 170 -25.84 -6.51 -2.12
CA GLU A 170 -26.27 -5.13 -2.25
C GLU A 170 -27.34 -4.81 -1.19
N ASP A 171 -27.29 -3.59 -0.64
CA ASP A 171 -28.26 -3.11 0.34
C ASP A 171 -28.27 -1.57 0.42
N GLN A 172 -29.04 -0.99 1.32
CA GLN A 172 -29.08 0.45 1.58
C GLN A 172 -28.54 0.78 2.98
N GLY A 173 -27.66 1.77 3.05
CA GLY A 173 -27.11 2.29 4.28
C GLY A 173 -26.14 1.36 5.01
N GLN A 174 -26.48 0.07 5.11
CA GLN A 174 -25.65 -0.95 5.72
C GLN A 174 -25.77 -2.27 4.94
N LEU A 175 -24.63 -2.91 4.69
CA LEU A 175 -24.54 -4.21 4.04
C LEU A 175 -23.77 -5.17 4.93
N SER A 176 -24.32 -6.37 5.15
CA SER A 176 -23.64 -7.47 5.83
C SER A 176 -23.58 -8.68 4.89
N VAL A 177 -22.36 -9.13 4.60
CA VAL A 177 -22.11 -10.32 3.80
C VAL A 177 -21.38 -11.34 4.66
N PRO A 178 -22.10 -12.34 5.20
CA PRO A 178 -21.50 -13.38 6.02
C PRO A 178 -20.79 -14.44 5.17
N ASP A 179 -19.82 -15.11 5.76
CA ASP A 179 -19.19 -16.35 5.27
C ASP A 179 -18.76 -16.33 3.80
N ILE A 180 -18.09 -15.26 3.38
CA ILE A 180 -17.48 -15.19 2.04
C ILE A 180 -16.42 -16.29 1.95
N ALA A 181 -16.74 -17.36 1.27
CA ALA A 181 -15.92 -18.56 1.18
C ALA A 181 -14.82 -18.48 0.10
N ASN A 182 -13.94 -19.48 0.11
CA ASN A 182 -12.86 -19.65 -0.88
C ASN A 182 -11.93 -18.45 -0.98
N LEU A 183 -11.52 -17.93 0.18
CA LEU A 183 -10.51 -16.89 0.22
C LEU A 183 -9.14 -17.45 -0.17
N GLY A 184 -8.51 -16.84 -1.15
CA GLY A 184 -7.12 -17.09 -1.54
C GLY A 184 -6.11 -16.35 -0.66
N THR A 185 -4.83 -16.39 -1.03
CA THR A 185 -3.77 -15.66 -0.32
C THR A 185 -4.03 -14.16 -0.30
N VAL A 186 -4.44 -13.59 -1.44
CA VAL A 186 -4.87 -12.19 -1.57
C VAL A 186 -6.29 -12.16 -2.13
N ASN A 187 -7.15 -11.39 -1.50
CA ASN A 187 -8.53 -11.25 -1.92
C ASN A 187 -8.86 -9.77 -2.06
N LYS A 188 -9.21 -9.39 -3.27
CA LYS A 188 -9.56 -8.03 -3.61
C LYS A 188 -11.07 -7.87 -3.74
N PHE A 189 -11.60 -6.83 -3.11
CA PHE A 189 -13.00 -6.46 -3.18
C PHE A 189 -13.13 -4.99 -3.52
N TYR A 190 -14.24 -4.64 -4.15
CA TYR A 190 -14.66 -3.25 -4.28
C TYR A 190 -15.95 -3.02 -3.48
N ILE A 191 -15.91 -1.99 -2.66
CA ILE A 191 -17.09 -1.44 -1.98
C ILE A 191 -17.59 -0.30 -2.87
N VAL A 192 -18.80 -0.43 -3.38
CA VAL A 192 -19.44 0.57 -4.25
C VAL A 192 -20.53 1.27 -3.48
N VAL A 193 -20.50 2.59 -3.46
CA VAL A 193 -21.50 3.44 -2.81
C VAL A 193 -22.13 4.35 -3.85
N SER A 194 -23.46 4.42 -3.90
CA SER A 194 -24.18 5.28 -4.83
C SER A 194 -25.34 6.02 -4.15
N ASP A 195 -25.51 7.30 -4.48
CA ASP A 195 -26.68 8.09 -4.10
C ASP A 195 -27.75 8.14 -5.20
N GLY A 196 -27.56 7.34 -6.27
CA GLY A 196 -28.43 7.30 -7.44
C GLY A 196 -27.99 8.25 -8.58
N THR A 197 -27.15 9.24 -8.28
CA THR A 197 -26.61 10.19 -9.29
C THR A 197 -25.10 10.05 -9.44
N LYS A 198 -24.40 9.80 -8.34
CA LYS A 198 -22.94 9.63 -8.25
C LYS A 198 -22.61 8.29 -7.64
N THR A 199 -21.44 7.79 -7.96
CA THR A 199 -20.92 6.52 -7.43
C THR A 199 -19.49 6.71 -6.94
N SER A 200 -19.20 6.16 -5.79
CA SER A 200 -17.86 6.06 -5.20
C SER A 200 -17.44 4.61 -5.13
N ARG A 201 -16.14 4.35 -5.30
CA ARG A 201 -15.57 3.01 -5.24
C ARG A 201 -14.39 3.01 -4.28
N TYR A 202 -14.42 2.12 -3.30
CA TYR A 202 -13.35 1.89 -2.33
C TYR A 202 -12.79 0.49 -2.54
N GLU A 203 -11.48 0.35 -2.42
CA GLU A 203 -10.85 -0.96 -2.44
C GLU A 203 -10.77 -1.54 -1.03
N LEU A 204 -11.08 -2.82 -0.88
CA LEU A 204 -10.82 -3.60 0.33
C LEU A 204 -9.97 -4.81 -0.06
N VAL A 205 -8.81 -4.95 0.57
CA VAL A 205 -7.92 -6.09 0.39
C VAL A 205 -7.86 -6.90 1.68
N ILE A 206 -8.13 -8.20 1.57
CA ILE A 206 -7.97 -9.18 2.65
C ILE A 206 -6.85 -10.13 2.28
N VAL A 207 -5.80 -10.17 3.11
CA VAL A 207 -4.62 -11.00 2.91
C VAL A 207 -4.60 -12.12 3.94
N LYS A 208 -4.24 -13.33 3.54
CA LYS A 208 -3.97 -14.43 4.46
C LYS A 208 -2.52 -14.39 4.92
N TYR A 209 -2.30 -14.44 6.24
CA TYR A 209 -0.97 -14.61 6.80
C TYR A 209 -0.76 -16.03 7.32
N SER A 210 0.45 -16.56 7.17
CA SER A 210 0.81 -17.88 7.70
C SER A 210 1.09 -17.78 9.21
N ASN A 211 0.58 -18.76 9.97
CA ASN A 211 0.94 -18.93 11.39
C ASN A 211 2.36 -19.51 11.57
N ASN A 212 3.05 -19.86 10.48
CA ASN A 212 4.45 -20.21 10.50
C ASN A 212 5.31 -18.95 10.61
N THR A 213 6.39 -19.03 11.36
CA THR A 213 7.38 -17.98 11.59
C THR A 213 8.11 -17.45 10.34
N SER A 214 7.69 -17.86 9.17
CA SER A 214 8.19 -17.35 7.89
C SER A 214 7.34 -16.17 7.43
N VAL A 215 7.99 -15.04 7.21
CA VAL A 215 7.40 -13.86 6.60
C VAL A 215 7.03 -14.18 5.15
N GLU A 216 5.73 -14.25 4.84
CA GLU A 216 5.28 -14.28 3.46
C GLU A 216 5.17 -12.85 2.94
N LYS A 217 5.96 -12.53 1.93
CA LYS A 217 5.82 -11.30 1.16
C LYS A 217 4.55 -11.40 0.33
N VAL A 218 3.56 -10.57 0.63
CA VAL A 218 2.34 -10.49 -0.15
C VAL A 218 2.37 -9.20 -0.97
N ILE A 219 2.49 -9.35 -2.27
CA ILE A 219 2.37 -8.25 -3.23
C ILE A 219 0.90 -8.12 -3.62
N ALA A 220 0.23 -7.08 -3.15
CA ALA A 220 -1.08 -6.72 -3.65
C ALA A 220 -0.85 -5.81 -4.87
N GLU A 221 -1.03 -6.36 -6.07
CA GLU A 221 -0.87 -5.58 -7.30
C GLU A 221 -1.88 -4.44 -7.36
N ARG A 222 -1.36 -3.25 -7.29
CA ARG A 222 -2.06 -2.00 -7.43
C ARG A 222 -1.31 -1.10 -8.40
N GLY A 223 -0.90 -1.64 -9.55
CA GLY A 223 -0.08 -0.88 -10.50
C GLY A 223 1.25 -0.34 -9.91
N THR A 224 1.44 -0.42 -8.61
CA THR A 224 2.68 -0.21 -7.85
C THR A 224 2.77 -1.27 -6.76
N GLU A 225 3.96 -1.81 -6.54
CA GLU A 225 4.24 -2.85 -5.55
C GLU A 225 4.11 -2.29 -4.13
N ASP A 226 2.93 -2.46 -3.50
CA ASP A 226 2.80 -2.29 -2.05
C ASP A 226 3.20 -3.61 -1.38
N GLU A 227 4.35 -3.66 -0.76
CA GLU A 227 4.85 -4.82 -0.02
C GLU A 227 4.16 -4.93 1.34
N TYR A 228 3.47 -6.05 1.59
CA TYR A 228 2.91 -6.39 2.90
C TYR A 228 3.76 -7.48 3.54
N VAL A 229 4.32 -7.16 4.67
CA VAL A 229 4.94 -8.14 5.55
C VAL A 229 3.95 -8.51 6.64
N ALA A 230 3.35 -9.70 6.55
CA ALA A 230 2.48 -10.22 7.59
C ALA A 230 3.34 -10.69 8.77
N LYS A 231 3.08 -10.17 9.97
CA LYS A 231 3.78 -10.55 11.18
C LYS A 231 3.09 -11.73 11.87
N ASP A 232 3.90 -12.64 12.41
CA ASP A 232 3.46 -13.74 13.26
C ASP A 232 2.58 -13.23 14.42
N ALA A 233 1.33 -13.67 14.45
CA ALA A 233 0.38 -13.39 15.52
C ALA A 233 0.42 -14.49 16.58
N SER A 234 1.58 -14.72 17.21
CA SER A 234 1.66 -15.63 18.36
C SER A 234 1.15 -15.02 19.67
N CYS A 235 0.58 -13.82 19.65
CA CYS A 235 -0.13 -13.23 20.79
C CYS A 235 -1.31 -12.39 20.32
N GLY A 236 -2.47 -12.93 20.58
CA GLY A 236 -3.80 -12.36 20.60
C GLY A 236 -4.02 -10.93 20.12
N GLY A 237 -4.71 -10.80 18.99
CA GLY A 237 -5.53 -9.67 18.66
C GLY A 237 -4.83 -8.34 18.42
N GLY A 238 -4.38 -8.11 17.20
CA GLY A 238 -3.95 -6.79 16.76
C GLY A 238 -3.16 -6.89 15.46
N SER A 239 -3.77 -6.55 14.34
CA SER A 239 -3.06 -6.37 13.08
C SER A 239 -2.10 -5.19 13.23
N THR A 240 -0.84 -5.48 13.49
CA THR A 240 0.22 -4.47 13.47
C THR A 240 0.92 -4.54 12.12
N ILE A 241 0.62 -3.58 11.27
CA ILE A 241 1.48 -3.27 10.12
C ILE A 241 2.81 -2.81 10.71
N LEU A 242 3.92 -3.43 10.30
CA LEU A 242 5.25 -2.98 10.74
C LEU A 242 5.47 -1.55 10.24
N PRO A 243 6.07 -0.66 11.05
CA PRO A 243 6.60 0.60 10.56
C PRO A 243 7.56 0.35 9.39
N GLU A 244 7.65 1.28 8.46
CA GLU A 244 8.56 1.19 7.29
C GLU A 244 10.04 1.10 7.72
N ASP A 245 10.37 1.57 8.94
CA ASP A 245 11.69 1.44 9.54
C ASP A 245 11.62 0.68 10.89
N PRO A 246 12.37 -0.42 11.07
CA PRO A 246 12.49 -1.11 12.35
C PRO A 246 13.06 -0.16 13.42
N ASP A 247 12.34 -0.04 14.55
CA ASP A 247 12.72 0.87 15.65
C ASP A 247 13.37 0.15 16.85
N GLY A 248 13.59 -1.16 16.74
CA GLY A 248 14.18 -1.98 17.79
C GLY A 248 13.24 -2.30 18.94
N SER A 249 11.95 -1.94 18.84
CA SER A 249 10.95 -2.35 19.83
C SER A 249 10.58 -3.83 19.65
N LYS A 250 9.89 -4.39 20.66
CA LYS A 250 9.35 -5.76 20.57
C LYS A 250 8.35 -5.89 19.40
N ALA A 251 7.66 -4.82 19.05
CA ALA A 251 6.69 -4.79 17.97
C ALA A 251 7.33 -4.60 16.59
N SER A 252 8.52 -3.96 16.53
CA SER A 252 9.27 -3.66 15.31
C SER A 252 10.78 -3.89 15.54
N PRO A 253 11.23 -5.16 15.68
CA PRO A 253 12.62 -5.50 15.96
C PRO A 253 13.54 -5.14 14.80
N TYR A 254 14.76 -4.73 15.09
CA TYR A 254 15.79 -4.56 14.09
C TYR A 254 16.05 -5.87 13.33
N GLN A 255 16.12 -5.79 12.02
CA GLN A 255 16.37 -6.93 11.15
C GLN A 255 17.88 -7.05 10.90
N ILE A 256 18.43 -8.27 11.05
CA ILE A 256 19.84 -8.55 10.84
C ILE A 256 20.00 -9.48 9.65
N THR A 257 20.64 -8.96 8.61
CA THR A 257 20.88 -9.64 7.32
C THR A 257 22.35 -9.88 7.06
N THR A 258 23.26 -9.13 7.74
CA THR A 258 24.71 -9.16 7.56
C THR A 258 25.48 -9.26 8.88
N ALA A 259 26.78 -9.58 8.79
CA ALA A 259 27.68 -9.61 9.94
C ALA A 259 27.90 -8.21 10.57
N GLU A 260 27.90 -7.16 9.75
CA GLU A 260 28.03 -5.78 10.19
C GLU A 260 26.80 -5.34 11.00
N GLU A 261 25.60 -5.69 10.55
CA GLU A 261 24.35 -5.41 11.29
C GLU A 261 24.29 -6.20 12.60
N LEU A 262 24.77 -7.45 12.60
CA LEU A 262 24.90 -8.22 13.84
C LEU A 262 25.88 -7.57 14.82
N GLN A 263 26.99 -7.01 14.35
CA GLN A 263 27.96 -6.28 15.21
C GLN A 263 27.37 -4.97 15.72
N ALA A 264 26.53 -4.29 14.93
CA ALA A 264 25.86 -3.03 15.30
C ALA A 264 24.83 -3.18 16.42
N MET A 265 24.48 -4.40 16.83
CA MET A 265 23.69 -4.64 18.06
C MET A 265 24.35 -4.05 19.31
N SER A 266 25.66 -3.78 19.27
CA SER A 266 26.41 -3.11 20.35
C SER A 266 25.92 -1.68 20.63
N ASP A 267 25.24 -1.03 19.68
CA ASP A 267 24.78 0.35 19.79
C ASP A 267 23.44 0.45 20.53
N HIS A 268 22.65 -0.65 20.54
CA HIS A 268 21.32 -0.71 21.17
C HIS A 268 21.15 -2.03 21.95
N LEU A 269 21.81 -2.14 23.10
CA LEU A 269 21.90 -3.37 23.88
C LEU A 269 20.58 -3.82 24.53
N ASP A 270 19.56 -3.00 24.54
CA ASP A 270 18.23 -3.25 25.11
C ASP A 270 17.14 -3.49 24.04
N ALA A 271 17.50 -3.42 22.76
CA ALA A 271 16.57 -3.55 21.67
C ALA A 271 16.23 -5.02 21.32
N TYR A 272 15.16 -5.19 20.52
CA TYR A 272 14.76 -6.47 19.95
C TYR A 272 15.33 -6.61 18.54
N TYR A 273 15.81 -7.82 18.22
CA TYR A 273 16.45 -8.15 16.96
C TYR A 273 15.91 -9.47 16.40
N VAL A 274 15.94 -9.61 15.07
CA VAL A 274 15.59 -10.85 14.37
C VAL A 274 16.59 -11.13 13.27
N LEU A 275 17.09 -12.38 13.20
CA LEU A 275 17.93 -12.81 12.08
C LEU A 275 17.06 -13.07 10.85
N MET A 276 17.44 -12.45 9.74
CA MET A 276 16.75 -12.63 8.44
C MET A 276 17.51 -13.58 7.53
N ASN A 277 18.84 -13.72 7.70
CA ASN A 277 19.70 -14.61 6.94
C ASN A 277 20.57 -15.46 7.89
N ASP A 278 21.13 -16.55 7.37
CA ASP A 278 22.30 -17.18 7.97
C ASP A 278 23.48 -16.20 7.89
N ILE A 279 24.20 -16.01 9.00
CA ILE A 279 25.31 -15.05 9.09
C ILE A 279 26.61 -15.83 9.19
N ASP A 280 27.50 -15.63 8.24
CA ASP A 280 28.86 -16.15 8.24
C ASP A 280 29.83 -15.06 8.76
N LEU A 281 30.48 -15.33 9.90
CA LEU A 281 31.47 -14.45 10.51
C LEU A 281 32.90 -14.77 10.06
N SER A 282 33.07 -15.76 9.16
CA SER A 282 34.41 -16.13 8.70
C SER A 282 35.09 -14.94 8.01
N GLY A 283 36.30 -14.63 8.47
CA GLY A 283 37.06 -13.46 7.97
C GLY A 283 36.61 -12.10 8.54
N THR A 284 35.62 -12.06 9.42
CA THR A 284 35.20 -10.85 10.12
C THR A 284 35.85 -10.75 11.50
N ALA A 285 36.42 -9.60 11.86
CA ALA A 285 36.91 -9.33 13.20
C ALA A 285 35.70 -9.15 14.15
N TRP A 286 35.27 -10.25 14.76
CA TRP A 286 34.10 -10.25 15.64
C TRP A 286 34.46 -9.76 17.07
N THR A 287 33.65 -8.85 17.57
CA THR A 287 33.68 -8.44 18.99
C THR A 287 32.35 -8.84 19.65
N PRO A 288 32.35 -9.55 20.78
CA PRO A 288 31.11 -9.93 21.45
C PRO A 288 30.22 -8.73 21.76
N VAL A 289 28.92 -8.89 21.50
CA VAL A 289 27.92 -7.86 21.80
C VAL A 289 27.70 -7.77 23.30
N GLY A 290 27.89 -6.57 23.84
CA GLY A 290 27.82 -6.32 25.27
C GLY A 290 29.11 -6.66 26.03
N THR A 291 29.21 -6.19 27.27
CA THR A 291 30.34 -6.40 28.20
C THR A 291 29.80 -6.70 29.59
N THR A 292 30.68 -7.09 30.53
CA THR A 292 30.30 -7.29 31.93
C THR A 292 29.70 -6.03 32.58
N SER A 293 30.14 -4.84 32.16
CA SER A 293 29.64 -3.55 32.67
C SER A 293 28.45 -3.00 31.87
N LYS A 294 28.26 -3.48 30.65
CA LYS A 294 27.13 -3.13 29.75
C LYS A 294 26.66 -4.40 29.04
N PRO A 295 25.90 -5.27 29.71
CA PRO A 295 25.45 -6.52 29.13
C PRO A 295 24.36 -6.27 28.09
N PHE A 296 24.23 -7.21 27.15
CA PHE A 296 23.06 -7.25 26.28
C PHE A 296 21.82 -7.64 27.12
N THR A 297 20.82 -6.79 27.14
CA THR A 297 19.55 -6.98 27.88
C THR A 297 18.33 -7.08 26.96
N GLY A 298 18.53 -6.90 25.63
CA GLY A 298 17.52 -7.02 24.62
C GLY A 298 17.12 -8.47 24.31
N ASN A 299 16.59 -8.68 23.13
CA ASN A 299 16.17 -10.00 22.66
C ASN A 299 16.68 -10.23 21.23
N LEU A 300 17.32 -11.37 20.96
CA LEU A 300 17.68 -11.81 19.63
C LEU A 300 16.86 -13.05 19.27
N ASN A 301 15.95 -12.89 18.29
CA ASN A 301 15.23 -14.00 17.70
C ASN A 301 16.06 -14.58 16.53
N GLY A 302 16.51 -15.80 16.70
CA GLY A 302 17.29 -16.51 15.67
C GLY A 302 16.49 -16.88 14.43
N ASN A 303 15.15 -16.88 14.49
CA ASN A 303 14.26 -17.09 13.34
C ASN A 303 14.65 -18.32 12.47
N GLY A 304 15.11 -19.40 13.09
CA GLY A 304 15.59 -20.61 12.40
C GLY A 304 16.86 -20.41 11.57
N LYS A 305 17.57 -19.28 11.74
CA LYS A 305 18.84 -18.96 11.08
C LYS A 305 20.02 -19.31 11.99
N SER A 306 21.18 -19.48 11.38
CA SER A 306 22.45 -19.82 12.05
C SER A 306 23.44 -18.66 11.97
N ILE A 307 24.31 -18.58 13.01
CA ILE A 307 25.51 -17.76 12.99
C ILE A 307 26.69 -18.73 13.03
N SER A 308 27.56 -18.64 12.04
CA SER A 308 28.74 -19.50 11.90
C SER A 308 30.03 -18.69 11.77
N ASN A 309 31.17 -19.31 12.11
CA ASN A 309 32.49 -18.73 11.94
C ASN A 309 33.45 -19.81 11.43
#